data_ebae2b99ae666e857a08623577016c6d
#
_entry.id   ebae2b99ae666e857a08623577016c6d
#
_cell.length_a   1.000
_cell.length_b   1.000
_cell.length_c   1.000
_cell.angle_alpha   90.00
_cell.angle_beta   90.00
_cell.angle_gamma   90.00
#
_symmetry.space_group_name_H-M   'P 1'
#
loop_
_entity.id
_entity.type
_entity.pdbx_description
1 polymer ?
#
loop_
_entity_poly.entity_id
_entity_poly.type
_entity_poly.pdbx_seq_one_letter_code
_entity_poly.pdbx_strand_id
1 'polypeptide(L)'
;MITEYTYNDVRVGVLAYADAEEILADDTFLSEYANPVRRREKALTAYLLRECLNINDISKLKHTSDGAPFIEGSPLRISISHSHHEVALAWSQTAHPGIDIESERPGLLRVASRFLTPDEQLFYTTLPLLQRAWTIKEAVYKALLIKNL
;
A
#
# COMPACT_ATOMS: atom_id res chain seq x y z
N MET A 1 -11.20 7.65 10.21
CA MET A 1 -12.30 7.10 9.36
C MET A 1 -11.69 6.57 8.06
N ILE A 2 -12.13 5.39 7.58
CA ILE A 2 -11.66 4.82 6.30
C ILE A 2 -12.37 5.53 5.16
N THR A 3 -11.61 6.00 4.17
CA THR A 3 -12.15 6.48 2.89
C THR A 3 -12.10 5.33 1.88
N GLU A 4 -13.25 5.00 1.31
CA GLU A 4 -13.35 3.91 0.34
C GLU A 4 -13.53 4.44 -1.09
N TYR A 5 -12.87 3.76 -2.02
CA TYR A 5 -12.98 4.00 -3.45
C TYR A 5 -13.29 2.69 -4.17
N THR A 6 -14.00 2.79 -5.28
CA THR A 6 -14.24 1.65 -6.18
C THR A 6 -13.88 2.06 -7.60
N TYR A 7 -13.08 1.24 -8.24
CA TYR A 7 -12.70 1.42 -9.63
C TYR A 7 -12.77 0.07 -10.35
N ASN A 8 -13.79 -0.08 -11.19
CA ASN A 8 -14.15 -1.36 -11.82
C ASN A 8 -14.26 -2.48 -10.75
N ASP A 9 -13.51 -3.56 -10.89
CA ASP A 9 -13.51 -4.71 -9.98
C ASP A 9 -12.54 -4.55 -8.80
N VAL A 10 -11.88 -3.40 -8.66
CA VAL A 10 -10.96 -3.11 -7.58
C VAL A 10 -11.61 -2.18 -6.56
N ARG A 11 -11.54 -2.55 -5.30
CA ARG A 11 -11.91 -1.69 -4.16
C ARG A 11 -10.67 -1.25 -3.42
N VAL A 12 -10.73 -0.06 -2.85
CA VAL A 12 -9.61 0.54 -2.11
C VAL A 12 -10.13 1.14 -0.82
N GLY A 13 -9.46 0.83 0.28
CA GLY A 13 -9.63 1.52 1.57
C GLY A 13 -8.37 2.29 1.92
N VAL A 14 -8.53 3.55 2.30
CA VAL A 14 -7.44 4.43 2.75
C VAL A 14 -7.73 4.93 4.16
N LEU A 15 -6.75 4.84 5.04
CA LEU A 15 -6.82 5.30 6.42
C LEU A 15 -5.68 6.29 6.69
N ALA A 16 -6.04 7.52 7.07
CA ALA A 16 -5.07 8.50 7.53
C ALA A 16 -4.61 8.20 8.97
N TYR A 17 -3.33 8.37 9.25
CA TYR A 17 -2.79 8.15 10.59
C TYR A 17 -3.36 9.11 11.63
N ALA A 18 -3.74 10.31 11.21
CA ALA A 18 -4.41 11.28 12.10
C ALA A 18 -5.75 10.77 12.64
N ASP A 19 -6.45 9.91 11.87
CA ASP A 19 -7.73 9.31 12.28
C ASP A 19 -7.57 8.01 13.09
N ALA A 20 -6.34 7.60 13.35
CA ALA A 20 -6.01 6.27 13.85
C ALA A 20 -5.54 6.25 15.31
N GLU A 21 -5.55 7.37 16.03
CA GLU A 21 -5.04 7.46 17.40
C GLU A 21 -5.72 6.47 18.35
N GLU A 22 -7.04 6.29 18.23
CA GLU A 22 -7.79 5.33 19.04
C GLU A 22 -7.41 3.87 18.72
N ILE A 23 -7.12 3.59 17.45
CA ILE A 23 -6.70 2.26 16.98
C ILE A 23 -5.33 1.92 17.55
N LEU A 24 -4.44 2.90 17.63
CA LEU A 24 -3.08 2.75 18.13
C LEU A 24 -3.02 2.63 19.67
N ALA A 25 -4.08 3.07 20.37
CA ALA A 25 -4.17 2.95 21.82
C ALA A 25 -4.46 1.52 22.30
N ASP A 26 -5.02 0.66 21.46
CA ASP A 26 -5.26 -0.76 21.74
C ASP A 26 -4.01 -1.60 21.40
N ASP A 27 -3.00 -1.49 22.24
CA ASP A 27 -1.61 -1.86 21.95
C ASP A 27 -1.24 -3.34 22.25
N THR A 28 -2.18 -4.19 22.64
CA THR A 28 -1.89 -5.59 23.00
C THR A 28 -1.30 -6.40 21.85
N PHE A 29 -1.52 -5.95 20.63
CA PHE A 29 -1.08 -6.60 19.39
C PHE A 29 0.33 -6.19 18.93
N LEU A 30 0.89 -5.12 19.47
CA LEU A 30 2.04 -4.40 18.91
C LEU A 30 3.35 -4.63 19.65
N SER A 31 3.32 -5.38 20.75
CA SER A 31 4.51 -5.64 21.61
C SER A 31 5.63 -6.40 20.90
N GLU A 32 5.31 -7.11 19.81
CA GLU A 32 6.28 -7.91 19.06
C GLU A 32 7.21 -7.07 18.14
N TYR A 33 6.84 -5.82 17.84
CA TYR A 33 7.62 -4.98 16.94
C TYR A 33 8.40 -3.93 17.71
N ALA A 34 9.72 -4.03 17.68
CA ALA A 34 10.60 -3.05 18.32
C ALA A 34 10.56 -1.66 17.66
N ASN A 35 10.30 -1.60 16.34
CA ASN A 35 10.28 -0.34 15.58
C ASN A 35 8.88 0.31 15.62
N PRO A 36 8.73 1.52 16.18
CA PRO A 36 7.43 2.20 16.30
C PRO A 36 6.71 2.44 14.96
N VAL A 37 7.47 2.73 13.89
CA VAL A 37 6.89 2.92 12.54
C VAL A 37 6.28 1.62 12.04
N ARG A 38 7.00 0.52 12.16
CA ARG A 38 6.52 -0.82 11.78
C ARG A 38 5.29 -1.25 12.60
N ARG A 39 5.27 -0.96 13.89
CA ARG A 39 4.10 -1.21 14.75
C ARG A 39 2.88 -0.51 14.20
N ARG A 40 2.99 0.80 13.95
CA ARG A 40 1.88 1.62 13.45
C ARG A 40 1.38 1.08 12.10
N GLU A 41 2.27 0.83 11.16
CA GLU A 41 1.91 0.26 9.86
C GLU A 41 1.14 -1.06 10.00
N LYS A 42 1.62 -1.96 10.87
CA LYS A 42 0.96 -3.26 11.11
C LYS A 42 -0.40 -3.12 11.77
N ALA A 43 -0.54 -2.25 12.77
CA ALA A 43 -1.82 -2.01 13.43
C ALA A 43 -2.87 -1.47 12.47
N LEU A 44 -2.49 -0.50 11.65
CA LEU A 44 -3.40 0.12 10.70
C LEU A 44 -3.74 -0.82 9.54
N THR A 45 -2.78 -1.63 9.10
CA THR A 45 -3.04 -2.70 8.12
C THR A 45 -4.04 -3.72 8.70
N ALA A 46 -3.86 -4.17 9.94
CA ALA A 46 -4.78 -5.09 10.62
C ALA A 46 -6.19 -4.49 10.72
N TYR A 47 -6.28 -3.21 11.05
CA TYR A 47 -7.55 -2.50 11.09
C TYR A 47 -8.25 -2.46 9.72
N LEU A 48 -7.53 -2.13 8.64
CA LEU A 48 -8.07 -2.15 7.29
C LEU A 48 -8.54 -3.56 6.87
N LEU A 49 -7.77 -4.60 7.17
CA LEU A 49 -8.15 -5.97 6.88
C LEU A 49 -9.44 -6.38 7.61
N ARG A 50 -9.58 -5.97 8.86
CA ARG A 50 -10.79 -6.24 9.64
C ARG A 50 -12.00 -5.49 9.10
N GLU A 51 -11.89 -4.19 8.92
CA GLU A 51 -13.04 -3.35 8.55
C GLU A 51 -13.45 -3.53 7.08
N CYS A 52 -12.49 -3.71 6.17
CA CYS A 52 -12.77 -3.82 4.74
C CYS A 52 -13.03 -5.27 4.30
N LEU A 53 -12.36 -6.25 4.91
CA LEU A 53 -12.37 -7.65 4.46
C LEU A 53 -12.92 -8.62 5.51
N ASN A 54 -13.28 -8.16 6.71
CA ASN A 54 -13.70 -9.01 7.83
C ASN A 54 -12.66 -10.06 8.23
N ILE A 55 -11.38 -9.73 8.09
CA ILE A 55 -10.25 -10.58 8.48
C ILE A 55 -9.74 -10.12 9.84
N ASN A 56 -10.03 -10.90 10.89
CA ASN A 56 -9.68 -10.54 12.27
C ASN A 56 -8.31 -11.06 12.70
N ASP A 57 -7.77 -12.05 11.99
CA ASP A 57 -6.49 -12.67 12.30
C ASP A 57 -5.42 -12.19 11.32
N ILE A 58 -4.60 -11.23 11.77
CA ILE A 58 -3.50 -10.67 10.96
C ILE A 58 -2.43 -11.72 10.60
N SER A 59 -2.35 -12.82 11.33
CA SER A 59 -1.39 -13.89 11.01
C SER A 59 -1.66 -14.55 9.65
N LYS A 60 -2.87 -14.37 9.11
CA LYS A 60 -3.23 -14.80 7.76
C LYS A 60 -2.62 -13.93 6.66
N LEU A 61 -2.19 -12.71 6.98
CA LEU A 61 -1.44 -11.88 6.04
C LEU A 61 -0.03 -12.42 5.90
N LYS A 62 0.25 -12.98 4.74
CA LYS A 62 1.55 -13.54 4.36
C LYS A 62 2.15 -12.76 3.20
N HIS A 63 3.40 -13.03 2.92
CA HIS A 63 4.11 -12.45 1.77
C HIS A 63 4.85 -13.56 1.03
N THR A 64 4.86 -13.46 -0.29
CA THR A 64 5.68 -14.32 -1.15
C THR A 64 7.16 -13.99 -0.98
N SER A 65 8.04 -14.81 -1.57
CA SER A 65 9.48 -14.53 -1.62
C SER A 65 9.81 -13.20 -2.30
N ASP A 66 8.96 -12.77 -3.25
CA ASP A 66 9.10 -11.50 -3.97
C ASP A 66 8.46 -10.30 -3.21
N GLY A 67 7.86 -10.57 -2.05
CA GLY A 67 7.26 -9.54 -1.19
C GLY A 67 5.81 -9.20 -1.48
N ALA A 68 5.13 -9.93 -2.38
CA ALA A 68 3.71 -9.71 -2.66
C ALA A 68 2.84 -10.18 -1.49
N PRO A 69 1.91 -9.34 -0.97
CA PRO A 69 1.02 -9.75 0.10
C PRO A 69 -0.09 -10.66 -0.41
N PHE A 70 -0.48 -11.62 0.43
CA PHE A 70 -1.66 -12.47 0.19
C PHE A 70 -2.31 -12.87 1.51
N ILE A 71 -3.58 -13.24 1.45
CA ILE A 71 -4.32 -13.75 2.60
C ILE A 71 -4.39 -15.27 2.52
N GLU A 72 -3.80 -15.95 3.50
CA GLU A 72 -3.83 -17.41 3.58
C GLU A 72 -5.26 -17.93 3.63
N GLY A 73 -5.57 -18.88 2.74
CA GLY A 73 -6.91 -19.48 2.65
C GLY A 73 -7.96 -18.60 1.96
N SER A 74 -7.59 -17.47 1.36
CA SER A 74 -8.51 -16.59 0.64
C SER A 74 -8.11 -16.45 -0.83
N PRO A 75 -9.09 -16.43 -1.77
CA PRO A 75 -8.85 -16.15 -3.19
C PRO A 75 -8.68 -14.66 -3.49
N LEU A 76 -8.87 -13.78 -2.49
CA LEU A 76 -8.73 -12.34 -2.66
C LEU A 76 -7.29 -11.99 -3.02
N ARG A 77 -7.16 -11.16 -4.04
CA ARG A 77 -5.90 -10.52 -4.41
C ARG A 77 -5.84 -9.16 -3.77
N ILE A 78 -4.75 -8.87 -3.08
CA ILE A 78 -4.59 -7.64 -2.33
C ILE A 78 -3.29 -6.93 -2.70
N SER A 79 -3.27 -5.63 -2.51
CA SER A 79 -2.07 -4.80 -2.54
C SER A 79 -2.11 -3.80 -1.40
N ILE A 80 -0.97 -3.54 -0.78
CA ILE A 80 -0.87 -2.67 0.40
C ILE A 80 0.22 -1.63 0.15
N SER A 81 -0.02 -0.41 0.60
CA SER A 81 0.97 0.66 0.60
C SER A 81 0.88 1.50 1.85
N HIS A 82 2.03 2.00 2.28
CA HIS A 82 2.17 2.89 3.44
C HIS A 82 2.95 4.14 3.03
N SER A 83 2.51 5.28 3.51
CA SER A 83 3.26 6.54 3.45
C SER A 83 3.54 7.05 4.85
N HIS A 84 4.09 8.27 4.97
CA HIS A 84 4.24 8.91 6.28
C HIS A 84 2.92 9.30 6.94
N HIS A 85 1.83 9.36 6.17
CA HIS A 85 0.54 9.90 6.62
C HIS A 85 -0.64 8.95 6.49
N GLU A 86 -0.50 7.89 5.69
CA GLU A 86 -1.64 7.04 5.33
C GLU A 86 -1.20 5.59 5.11
N VAL A 87 -2.16 4.69 5.27
CA VAL A 87 -2.09 3.31 4.80
C VAL A 87 -3.23 3.06 3.82
N ALA A 88 -2.96 2.31 2.77
CA ALA A 88 -3.94 1.94 1.76
C ALA A 88 -3.93 0.43 1.51
N LEU A 89 -5.13 -0.12 1.33
CA LEU A 89 -5.39 -1.50 0.96
C LEU A 89 -6.24 -1.51 -0.31
N ALA A 90 -5.77 -2.17 -1.35
CA ALA A 90 -6.57 -2.48 -2.53
C ALA A 90 -6.87 -3.98 -2.58
N TRP A 91 -8.07 -4.36 -3.03
CA TRP A 91 -8.45 -5.76 -3.16
C TRP A 91 -9.39 -6.01 -4.33
N SER A 92 -9.35 -7.24 -4.86
CA SER A 92 -10.23 -7.71 -5.92
C SER A 92 -10.31 -9.23 -5.90
N GLN A 93 -11.45 -9.78 -6.35
CA GLN A 93 -11.60 -11.22 -6.61
C GLN A 93 -11.16 -11.60 -8.02
N THR A 94 -11.18 -10.67 -8.95
CA THR A 94 -11.03 -10.93 -10.39
C THR A 94 -9.81 -10.24 -11.00
N ALA A 95 -9.46 -9.05 -10.51
CA ALA A 95 -8.34 -8.25 -11.00
C ALA A 95 -7.06 -8.46 -10.17
N HIS A 96 -5.93 -8.01 -10.72
CA HIS A 96 -4.64 -7.94 -10.02
C HIS A 96 -4.40 -6.49 -9.58
N PRO A 97 -4.80 -6.11 -8.36
CA PRO A 97 -4.66 -4.75 -7.90
C PRO A 97 -3.20 -4.41 -7.61
N GLY A 98 -2.83 -3.17 -7.88
CA GLY A 98 -1.58 -2.60 -7.43
C GLY A 98 -1.86 -1.19 -6.91
N ILE A 99 -1.44 -0.91 -5.69
CA ILE A 99 -1.62 0.40 -5.06
C ILE A 99 -0.30 0.93 -4.55
N ASP A 100 -0.09 2.22 -4.78
CA ASP A 100 1.00 2.96 -4.15
C ASP A 100 0.51 4.30 -3.67
N ILE A 101 0.93 4.67 -2.47
CA ILE A 101 0.73 5.98 -1.86
C ILE A 101 2.08 6.49 -1.39
N GLU A 102 2.37 7.74 -1.70
CA GLU A 102 3.68 8.32 -1.42
C GLU A 102 3.54 9.67 -0.72
N SER A 103 4.41 9.90 0.24
CA SER A 103 4.68 11.25 0.74
C SER A 103 5.59 11.97 -0.24
N GLU A 104 5.65 13.29 -0.15
CA GLU A 104 6.53 14.09 -1.01
C GLU A 104 7.99 13.62 -0.92
N ARG A 105 8.62 13.40 -2.07
CA ARG A 105 9.99 12.88 -2.19
C ARG A 105 10.86 13.78 -3.07
N PRO A 106 11.41 14.86 -2.54
CA PRO A 106 12.27 15.79 -3.31
C PRO A 106 13.46 15.11 -3.99
N GLY A 107 13.95 14.01 -3.41
CA GLY A 107 15.04 13.21 -3.97
C GLY A 107 14.77 12.61 -5.36
N LEU A 108 13.52 12.54 -5.81
CA LEU A 108 13.18 12.02 -7.13
C LEU A 108 13.78 12.84 -8.26
N LEU A 109 13.97 14.16 -8.07
CA LEU A 109 14.63 15.02 -9.05
C LEU A 109 16.05 14.53 -9.41
N ARG A 110 16.77 13.97 -8.42
CA ARG A 110 18.15 13.51 -8.62
C ARG A 110 18.25 12.10 -9.21
N VAL A 111 17.18 11.32 -9.12
CA VAL A 111 17.20 9.91 -9.52
C VAL A 111 16.24 9.60 -10.66
N ALA A 112 15.68 10.61 -11.29
CA ALA A 112 14.68 10.48 -12.37
C ALA A 112 15.13 9.51 -13.47
N SER A 113 16.40 9.59 -13.90
CA SER A 113 16.97 8.71 -14.92
C SER A 113 17.04 7.22 -14.52
N ARG A 114 16.85 6.89 -13.24
CA ARG A 114 16.87 5.49 -12.77
C ARG A 114 15.54 4.78 -12.95
N PHE A 115 14.44 5.53 -13.04
CA PHE A 115 13.11 4.95 -13.18
C PHE A 115 12.33 5.45 -14.41
N LEU A 116 12.84 6.47 -15.13
CA LEU A 116 12.25 6.97 -16.34
C LEU A 116 13.12 6.64 -17.56
N THR A 117 12.46 6.30 -18.67
CA THR A 117 13.13 6.24 -19.97
C THR A 117 13.53 7.64 -20.44
N PRO A 118 14.46 7.78 -21.43
CA PRO A 118 14.80 9.10 -21.98
C PRO A 118 13.59 9.89 -22.49
N ASP A 119 12.63 9.23 -23.13
CA ASP A 119 11.41 9.87 -23.62
C ASP A 119 10.50 10.34 -22.47
N GLU A 120 10.36 9.53 -21.44
CA GLU A 120 9.59 9.90 -20.24
C GLU A 120 10.22 11.10 -19.53
N GLN A 121 11.54 11.21 -19.50
CA GLN A 121 12.25 12.34 -18.87
C GLN A 121 11.94 13.68 -19.55
N LEU A 122 11.58 13.68 -20.83
CA LEU A 122 11.14 14.88 -21.54
C LEU A 122 9.76 15.37 -21.07
N PHE A 123 8.97 14.48 -20.52
CA PHE A 123 7.59 14.76 -20.09
C PHE A 123 7.49 15.05 -18.60
N TYR A 124 8.13 14.23 -17.77
CA TYR A 124 8.08 14.30 -16.30
C TYR A 124 9.21 15.20 -15.79
N THR A 125 9.05 16.52 -15.95
CA THR A 125 10.11 17.50 -15.67
C THR A 125 10.01 18.21 -14.32
N THR A 126 8.86 18.11 -13.65
CA THR A 126 8.63 18.75 -12.34
C THR A 126 8.49 17.72 -11.24
N LEU A 127 8.76 18.08 -9.98
CA LEU A 127 8.63 17.16 -8.85
C LEU A 127 7.24 16.53 -8.76
N PRO A 128 6.11 17.25 -8.89
CA PRO A 128 4.79 16.61 -8.87
C PRO A 128 4.58 15.60 -9.98
N LEU A 129 5.09 15.84 -11.18
CA LEU A 129 5.01 14.90 -12.31
C LEU A 129 5.90 13.67 -12.06
N LEU A 130 7.11 13.87 -11.57
CA LEU A 130 8.02 12.78 -11.21
C LEU A 130 7.43 11.90 -10.12
N GLN A 131 6.82 12.50 -9.11
CA GLN A 131 6.15 11.78 -8.03
C GLN A 131 4.99 10.93 -8.57
N ARG A 132 4.19 11.49 -9.46
CA ARG A 132 3.11 10.75 -10.14
C ARG A 132 3.64 9.56 -10.94
N ALA A 133 4.69 9.78 -11.75
CA ALA A 133 5.32 8.71 -12.52
C ALA A 133 5.86 7.59 -11.62
N TRP A 134 6.54 7.96 -10.54
CA TRP A 134 7.05 7.00 -9.54
C TRP A 134 5.92 6.18 -8.95
N THR A 135 4.89 6.83 -8.41
CA THR A 135 3.75 6.17 -7.77
C THR A 135 3.04 5.21 -8.72
N ILE A 136 2.83 5.61 -9.99
CA ILE A 136 2.23 4.75 -11.01
C ILE A 136 3.10 3.51 -11.26
N LYS A 137 4.41 3.70 -11.42
CA LYS A 137 5.34 2.57 -11.70
C LYS A 137 5.42 1.61 -10.52
N GLU A 138 5.44 2.11 -9.29
CA GLU A 138 5.37 1.28 -8.08
C GLU A 138 4.05 0.49 -7.99
N ALA A 139 2.92 1.13 -8.28
CA ALA A 139 1.62 0.44 -8.30
C ALA A 139 1.57 -0.65 -9.38
N VAL A 140 2.06 -0.36 -10.58
CA VAL A 140 2.14 -1.35 -11.67
C VAL A 140 3.07 -2.51 -11.29
N TYR A 141 4.21 -2.23 -10.70
CA TYR A 141 5.14 -3.27 -10.23
C TYR A 141 4.46 -4.19 -9.21
N LYS A 142 3.76 -3.63 -8.22
CA LYS A 142 3.01 -4.41 -7.23
C LYS A 142 1.93 -5.27 -7.88
N ALA A 143 1.20 -4.74 -8.87
CA ALA A 143 0.21 -5.51 -9.62
C ALA A 143 0.83 -6.68 -10.41
N LEU A 144 2.01 -6.48 -10.97
CA LEU A 144 2.74 -7.53 -11.69
C LEU A 144 3.25 -8.64 -10.75
N LEU A 145 3.67 -8.31 -9.54
CA LEU A 145 4.04 -9.31 -8.53
C LEU A 145 2.85 -10.20 -8.19
N ILE A 146 1.68 -9.62 -8.00
CA ILE A 146 0.44 -10.36 -7.70
C ILE A 146 0.03 -11.26 -8.88
N LYS A 147 0.24 -10.81 -10.11
CA LYS A 147 -0.08 -11.59 -11.31
C LYS A 147 0.71 -12.90 -11.39
N ASN A 148 1.88 -12.94 -10.80
CA ASN A 148 2.76 -14.11 -10.81
C ASN A 148 2.47 -15.09 -9.66
N LEU A 149 1.47 -14.80 -8.86
CA LEU A 149 0.92 -15.71 -7.85
C LEU A 149 -0.10 -16.64 -8.50
#